data_d9d50706ac2ef3d9c2074dfd2a298386
#
_entry.id   d9d50706ac2ef3d9c2074dfd2a298386
#
_cell.length_a   1.000
_cell.length_b   1.000
_cell.length_c   1.000
_cell.angle_alpha   90.00
_cell.angle_beta   90.00
_cell.angle_gamma   90.00
#
_symmetry.space_group_name_H-M   'P 1'
#
loop_
_entity.id
_entity.type
_entity.pdbx_description
1 polymer ?
#
loop_
_entity_poly.entity_id
_entity_poly.type
_entity_poly.pdbx_seq_one_letter_code
_entity_poly.pdbx_strand_id
1 'polypeptide(L)'
;MKVEPEHIIDRVKSGDKEAFGTLVKQHQQYAYHLAFRILFNEEDAKDVVQDSFVKIWRNIGQFNPQVKFTTWMFKIVTNTAIDKLRYNKRFESESLAGIQDNMGHLHDETPETLLYQNETGRLIKELTGNLPEKQQLVFVLRDLQGLTTEEVSEVLNMPATSVKSNLHFARKVIREKLFQIHSYERSIK
;
A
#
# COMPACT_ATOMS: atom_id res chain seq x y z
N MET A 1 5.18 -10.18 -12.19
CA MET A 1 6.13 -9.73 -11.15
C MET A 1 7.45 -10.44 -11.40
N LYS A 2 8.56 -9.72 -11.66
CA LYS A 2 9.87 -10.35 -11.92
C LYS A 2 10.40 -10.94 -10.61
N VAL A 3 10.84 -12.20 -10.67
CA VAL A 3 11.59 -12.82 -9.57
C VAL A 3 12.97 -12.14 -9.56
N GLU A 4 13.36 -11.58 -8.41
CA GLU A 4 14.70 -11.00 -8.29
C GLU A 4 15.75 -12.08 -8.48
N PRO A 5 16.77 -11.84 -9.29
CA PRO A 5 17.89 -12.73 -9.31
C PRO A 5 18.50 -12.77 -7.90
N GLU A 6 18.62 -13.95 -7.31
CA GLU A 6 19.26 -14.17 -5.99
C GLU A 6 20.59 -13.41 -5.87
N HIS A 7 21.32 -13.32 -6.97
CA HIS A 7 22.57 -12.59 -7.08
C HIS A 7 22.51 -11.09 -6.71
N ILE A 8 21.38 -10.36 -6.98
CA ILE A 8 21.31 -8.93 -6.63
C ILE A 8 21.13 -8.75 -5.12
N ILE A 9 20.35 -9.64 -4.49
CA ILE A 9 20.11 -9.60 -3.05
C ILE A 9 21.40 -9.93 -2.28
N ASP A 10 22.20 -10.91 -2.75
CA ASP A 10 23.46 -11.26 -2.12
C ASP A 10 24.49 -10.11 -2.20
N ARG A 11 24.54 -9.40 -3.33
CA ARG A 11 25.35 -8.18 -3.45
C ARG A 11 24.88 -7.10 -2.47
N VAL A 12 23.58 -6.91 -2.34
CA VAL A 12 23.03 -5.94 -1.38
C VAL A 12 23.38 -6.35 0.06
N LYS A 13 23.30 -7.65 0.40
CA LYS A 13 23.72 -8.17 1.71
C LYS A 13 25.20 -7.93 2.00
N SER A 14 26.05 -7.92 0.98
CA SER A 14 27.49 -7.59 1.11
C SER A 14 27.77 -6.08 1.18
N GLY A 15 26.72 -5.23 1.17
CA GLY A 15 26.85 -3.78 1.31
C GLY A 15 27.02 -3.02 -0.03
N ASP A 16 26.74 -3.67 -1.16
CA ASP A 16 26.82 -3.05 -2.49
C ASP A 16 25.68 -2.05 -2.69
N LYS A 17 26.02 -0.76 -2.65
CA LYS A 17 25.09 0.36 -2.81
C LYS A 17 24.52 0.47 -4.22
N GLU A 18 25.28 0.09 -5.26
CA GLU A 18 24.81 0.13 -6.65
C GLU A 18 23.75 -0.97 -6.89
N ALA A 19 23.99 -2.17 -6.37
CA ALA A 19 23.02 -3.25 -6.39
C ALA A 19 21.73 -2.84 -5.64
N PHE A 20 21.85 -2.16 -4.49
CA PHE A 20 20.69 -1.63 -3.78
C PHE A 20 19.94 -0.55 -4.58
N GLY A 21 20.66 0.37 -5.22
CA GLY A 21 20.05 1.37 -6.10
C GLY A 21 19.26 0.73 -7.26
N THR A 22 19.76 -0.38 -7.81
CA THR A 22 19.04 -1.17 -8.81
C THR A 22 17.78 -1.81 -8.24
N LEU A 23 17.86 -2.40 -7.04
CA LEU A 23 16.73 -2.99 -6.33
C LEU A 23 15.63 -1.94 -6.06
N VAL A 24 16.03 -0.75 -5.60
CA VAL A 24 15.11 0.37 -5.38
C VAL A 24 14.40 0.75 -6.68
N LYS A 25 15.14 0.96 -7.77
CA LYS A 25 14.55 1.34 -9.07
C LYS A 25 13.55 0.30 -9.61
N GLN A 26 13.79 -0.98 -9.34
CA GLN A 26 12.88 -2.05 -9.77
C GLN A 26 11.59 -2.11 -8.95
N HIS A 27 11.63 -1.70 -7.67
CA HIS A 27 10.53 -1.94 -6.72
C HIS A 27 9.85 -0.69 -6.18
N GLN A 28 10.44 0.51 -6.35
CA GLN A 28 9.90 1.75 -5.76
C GLN A 28 8.45 2.03 -6.20
N GLN A 29 8.12 1.75 -7.45
CA GLN A 29 6.78 1.99 -7.98
C GLN A 29 5.74 1.05 -7.34
N TYR A 30 6.08 -0.24 -7.15
CA TYR A 30 5.19 -1.18 -6.46
C TYR A 30 5.00 -0.79 -4.98
N ALA A 31 6.07 -0.37 -4.31
CA ALA A 31 6.01 0.12 -2.94
C ALA A 31 5.15 1.38 -2.82
N TYR A 32 5.31 2.32 -3.77
CA TYR A 32 4.52 3.55 -3.81
C TYR A 32 3.03 3.26 -4.01
N HIS A 33 2.69 2.42 -4.99
CA HIS A 33 1.29 2.07 -5.23
C HIS A 33 0.65 1.41 -4.00
N LEU A 34 1.38 0.56 -3.28
CA LEU A 34 0.90 -0.05 -2.05
C LEU A 34 0.68 0.99 -0.96
N ALA A 35 1.68 1.82 -0.68
CA ALA A 35 1.60 2.87 0.33
C ALA A 35 0.46 3.86 0.04
N PHE A 36 0.34 4.32 -1.21
CA PHE A 36 -0.70 5.26 -1.62
C PHE A 36 -2.11 4.67 -1.46
N ARG A 37 -2.32 3.39 -1.80
CA ARG A 37 -3.63 2.71 -1.63
C ARG A 37 -4.03 2.51 -0.17
N ILE A 38 -3.08 2.59 0.75
CA ILE A 38 -3.34 2.54 2.19
C ILE A 38 -3.61 3.94 2.74
N LEU A 39 -2.82 4.94 2.34
CA LEU A 39 -2.80 6.28 2.93
C LEU A 39 -3.69 7.28 2.20
N PHE A 40 -3.88 7.13 0.89
CA PHE A 40 -4.56 8.07 -0.01
C PHE A 40 -3.99 9.50 0.04
N ASN A 41 -2.72 9.62 0.41
CA ASN A 41 -1.94 10.84 0.45
C ASN A 41 -0.59 10.60 -0.23
N GLU A 42 -0.24 11.43 -1.21
CA GLU A 42 0.96 11.25 -2.04
C GLU A 42 2.25 11.50 -1.26
N GLU A 43 2.29 12.56 -0.46
CA GLU A 43 3.47 12.92 0.31
C GLU A 43 3.77 11.85 1.35
N ASP A 44 2.75 11.46 2.11
CA ASP A 44 2.87 10.37 3.07
C ASP A 44 3.29 9.06 2.39
N ALA A 45 2.79 8.78 1.19
CA ALA A 45 3.18 7.59 0.45
C ALA A 45 4.65 7.63 0.00
N LYS A 46 5.15 8.79 -0.45
CA LYS A 46 6.56 9.01 -0.81
C LYS A 46 7.46 8.84 0.42
N ASP A 47 7.10 9.46 1.54
CA ASP A 47 7.81 9.32 2.81
C ASP A 47 7.88 7.86 3.26
N VAL A 48 6.75 7.16 3.26
CA VAL A 48 6.67 5.74 3.62
C VAL A 48 7.55 4.87 2.73
N VAL A 49 7.60 5.15 1.43
CA VAL A 49 8.48 4.42 0.50
C VAL A 49 9.94 4.65 0.83
N GLN A 50 10.35 5.90 1.06
CA GLN A 50 11.71 6.23 1.42
C GLN A 50 12.12 5.55 2.73
N ASP A 51 11.31 5.67 3.77
CA ASP A 51 11.55 5.04 5.07
C ASP A 51 11.61 3.50 4.96
N SER A 52 10.74 2.93 4.13
CA SER A 52 10.71 1.49 3.90
C SER A 52 12.00 1.00 3.24
N PHE A 53 12.53 1.69 2.24
CA PHE A 53 13.79 1.30 1.63
C PHE A 53 14.99 1.50 2.58
N VAL A 54 14.97 2.50 3.45
CA VAL A 54 15.97 2.62 4.54
C VAL A 54 15.88 1.41 5.49
N LYS A 55 14.66 0.99 5.88
CA LYS A 55 14.45 -0.20 6.72
C LYS A 55 14.90 -1.47 6.01
N ILE A 56 14.62 -1.61 4.71
CA ILE A 56 15.06 -2.73 3.87
C ILE A 56 16.60 -2.80 3.85
N TRP A 57 17.28 -1.70 3.56
CA TRP A 57 18.74 -1.65 3.57
C TRP A 57 19.34 -2.11 4.90
N ARG A 58 18.79 -1.61 6.01
CA ARG A 58 19.28 -1.95 7.37
C ARG A 58 19.03 -3.41 7.75
N ASN A 59 17.97 -4.01 7.23
CA ASN A 59 17.51 -5.34 7.63
C ASN A 59 17.70 -6.41 6.54
N ILE A 60 18.33 -6.10 5.40
CA ILE A 60 18.48 -7.03 4.28
C ILE A 60 19.25 -8.31 4.67
N GLY A 61 20.16 -8.21 5.64
CA GLY A 61 20.86 -9.38 6.20
C GLY A 61 19.94 -10.40 6.84
N GLN A 62 18.76 -10.01 7.31
CA GLN A 62 17.75 -10.88 7.93
C GLN A 62 16.76 -11.46 6.90
N PHE A 63 16.87 -11.05 5.62
CA PHE A 63 15.98 -11.56 4.58
C PHE A 63 16.17 -13.06 4.37
N ASN A 64 15.09 -13.82 4.53
CA ASN A 64 15.06 -15.25 4.26
C ASN A 64 14.77 -15.49 2.77
N PRO A 65 15.68 -16.11 1.99
CA PRO A 65 15.48 -16.34 0.56
C PRO A 65 14.39 -17.38 0.23
N GLN A 66 13.87 -18.11 1.21
CA GLN A 66 12.70 -18.98 1.02
C GLN A 66 11.40 -18.20 0.80
N VAL A 67 11.38 -16.91 1.13
CA VAL A 67 10.25 -16.00 0.92
C VAL A 67 10.57 -15.09 -0.28
N LYS A 68 9.56 -14.78 -1.09
CA LYS A 68 9.76 -13.80 -2.18
C LYS A 68 10.17 -12.44 -1.59
N PHE A 69 11.18 -11.82 -2.19
CA PHE A 69 11.63 -10.49 -1.78
C PHE A 69 10.46 -9.48 -1.75
N THR A 70 9.58 -9.54 -2.73
CA THR A 70 8.40 -8.67 -2.82
C THR A 70 7.44 -8.85 -1.66
N THR A 71 7.22 -10.08 -1.17
CA THR A 71 6.39 -10.34 0.01
C THR A 71 7.03 -9.74 1.26
N TRP A 72 8.34 -9.94 1.44
CA TRP A 72 9.08 -9.35 2.55
C TRP A 72 9.11 -7.82 2.51
N MET A 73 9.34 -7.23 1.33
CA MET A 73 9.26 -5.79 1.11
C MET A 73 7.86 -5.25 1.42
N PHE A 74 6.80 -5.91 0.93
CA PHE A 74 5.42 -5.48 1.20
C PHE A 74 5.07 -5.50 2.68
N LYS A 75 5.62 -6.44 3.44
CA LYS A 75 5.48 -6.44 4.90
C LYS A 75 6.06 -5.18 5.53
N ILE A 76 7.25 -4.76 5.09
CA ILE A 76 7.90 -3.54 5.60
C ILE A 76 7.11 -2.30 5.20
N VAL A 77 6.72 -2.19 3.91
CA VAL A 77 5.94 -1.04 3.40
C VAL A 77 4.58 -0.94 4.09
N THR A 78 3.85 -2.07 4.21
CA THR A 78 2.54 -2.09 4.86
C THR A 78 2.62 -1.67 6.33
N ASN A 79 3.59 -2.21 7.08
CA ASN A 79 3.77 -1.82 8.48
C ASN A 79 4.11 -0.33 8.61
N THR A 80 5.01 0.19 7.76
CA THR A 80 5.37 1.60 7.77
C THR A 80 4.17 2.50 7.42
N ALA A 81 3.34 2.08 6.45
CA ALA A 81 2.12 2.80 6.09
C ALA A 81 1.06 2.76 7.22
N ILE A 82 0.89 1.63 7.90
CA ILE A 82 -0.02 1.53 9.06
C ILE A 82 0.44 2.46 10.19
N ASP A 83 1.74 2.49 10.48
CA ASP A 83 2.30 3.35 11.52
C ASP A 83 2.06 4.84 11.18
N LYS A 84 2.28 5.24 9.92
CA LYS A 84 1.99 6.58 9.43
C LYS A 84 0.50 6.92 9.53
N LEU A 85 -0.38 5.99 9.12
CA LEU A 85 -1.84 6.17 9.23
C LEU A 85 -2.29 6.38 10.68
N ARG A 86 -1.73 5.63 11.61
CA ARG A 86 -2.03 5.78 13.05
C ARG A 86 -1.49 7.07 13.62
N TYR A 87 -0.31 7.50 13.18
CA TYR A 87 0.25 8.78 13.56
C TYR A 87 -0.65 9.94 13.10
N ASN A 88 -1.06 9.94 11.82
CA ASN A 88 -1.93 10.98 11.27
C ASN A 88 -3.27 11.06 12.03
N LYS A 89 -3.92 9.91 12.30
CA LYS A 89 -5.17 9.87 13.06
C LYS A 89 -5.05 10.43 14.48
N ARG A 90 -3.92 10.23 15.16
CA ARG A 90 -3.69 10.84 16.48
C ARG A 90 -3.56 12.35 16.36
N PHE A 91 -2.77 12.80 15.40
CA PHE A 91 -2.55 14.22 15.16
C PHE A 91 -3.84 14.95 14.79
N GLU A 92 -4.68 14.35 13.93
CA GLU A 92 -6.00 14.88 13.61
C GLU A 92 -6.91 14.95 14.85
N SER A 93 -6.91 13.93 15.71
CA SER A 93 -7.71 13.92 16.94
C SER A 93 -7.25 14.97 17.96
N GLU A 94 -5.96 15.25 18.05
CA GLU A 94 -5.38 16.30 18.88
C GLU A 94 -5.59 17.69 18.28
N SER A 95 -5.56 17.81 16.94
CA SER A 95 -5.77 19.06 16.20
C SER A 95 -7.24 19.46 16.09
N LEU A 96 -8.20 18.53 16.17
CA LEU A 96 -9.64 18.84 16.25
C LEU A 96 -10.03 19.57 17.55
N ALA A 97 -9.12 19.68 18.52
CA ALA A 97 -9.20 20.63 19.63
C ALA A 97 -8.81 22.08 19.21
N GLY A 98 -8.36 22.33 17.98
CA GLY A 98 -7.96 23.63 17.42
C GLY A 98 -7.92 23.60 15.90
N ILE A 99 -9.00 24.07 15.28
CA ILE A 99 -9.13 24.64 13.90
C ILE A 99 -8.68 23.78 12.71
N GLN A 100 -9.68 23.52 11.84
CA GLN A 100 -9.59 23.06 10.44
C GLN A 100 -8.58 23.87 9.61
N ASP A 101 -7.72 23.18 8.86
CA ASP A 101 -7.51 23.41 7.43
C ASP A 101 -6.65 22.29 6.84
N ASN A 102 -7.25 21.38 6.09
CA ASN A 102 -6.52 20.50 5.17
C ASN A 102 -7.06 20.74 3.75
N MET A 103 -6.69 21.91 3.22
CA MET A 103 -6.76 22.15 1.77
C MET A 103 -5.59 21.38 1.13
N GLY A 104 -5.94 20.43 0.25
CA GLY A 104 -4.97 19.67 -0.53
C GLY A 104 -4.05 20.60 -1.32
N HIS A 105 -2.76 20.46 -1.10
CA HIS A 105 -1.75 21.13 -1.89
C HIS A 105 -1.70 20.51 -3.28
N LEU A 106 -1.79 21.39 -4.28
CA LEU A 106 -1.46 21.12 -5.68
C LEU A 106 0.04 20.84 -5.76
N HIS A 107 0.41 19.64 -6.17
CA HIS A 107 1.82 19.25 -6.38
C HIS A 107 2.07 18.71 -7.78
N ASP A 108 3.31 18.87 -8.22
CA ASP A 108 3.86 18.57 -9.52
C ASP A 108 3.36 17.25 -10.12
N GLU A 109 2.87 17.35 -11.35
CA GLU A 109 2.39 16.22 -12.14
C GLU A 109 3.56 15.29 -12.49
N THR A 110 3.68 14.19 -11.76
CA THR A 110 4.48 13.05 -12.20
C THR A 110 3.60 12.05 -12.95
N PRO A 111 4.14 11.23 -13.87
CA PRO A 111 3.36 10.19 -14.55
C PRO A 111 2.64 9.23 -13.60
N GLU A 112 3.17 9.05 -12.38
CA GLU A 112 2.59 8.23 -11.32
C GLU A 112 1.39 8.92 -10.67
N THR A 113 1.44 10.24 -10.47
CA THR A 113 0.33 11.02 -9.91
C THR A 113 -0.86 11.08 -10.88
N LEU A 114 -0.60 11.14 -12.19
CA LEU A 114 -1.63 11.09 -13.23
C LEU A 114 -2.44 9.79 -13.22
N LEU A 115 -1.83 8.65 -12.86
CA LEU A 115 -2.54 7.36 -12.75
C LEU A 115 -3.57 7.34 -11.61
N TYR A 116 -3.38 8.12 -10.54
CA TYR A 116 -4.27 8.15 -9.38
C TYR A 116 -5.18 9.37 -9.33
N GLN A 117 -4.86 10.42 -10.08
CA GLN A 117 -5.79 11.53 -10.34
C GLN A 117 -6.85 11.15 -11.37
N ASN A 118 -6.67 10.03 -12.10
CA ASN A 118 -7.68 9.54 -13.02
C ASN A 118 -8.89 8.96 -12.26
N GLU A 119 -10.00 8.76 -12.98
CA GLU A 119 -11.25 8.23 -12.43
C GLU A 119 -11.06 6.93 -11.65
N THR A 120 -10.15 6.06 -12.09
CA THR A 120 -9.86 4.78 -11.44
C THR A 120 -9.28 4.95 -10.04
N GLY A 121 -8.32 5.87 -9.85
CA GLY A 121 -7.71 6.11 -8.53
C GLY A 121 -8.72 6.70 -7.53
N ARG A 122 -9.56 7.65 -8.00
CA ARG A 122 -10.65 8.21 -7.20
C ARG A 122 -11.67 7.16 -6.82
N LEU A 123 -12.06 6.31 -7.76
CA LEU A 123 -12.99 5.20 -7.52
C LEU A 123 -12.43 4.22 -6.49
N ILE A 124 -11.15 3.84 -6.59
CA ILE A 124 -10.51 2.95 -5.60
C ILE A 124 -10.56 3.59 -4.22
N LYS A 125 -10.24 4.88 -4.08
CA LYS A 125 -10.32 5.62 -2.80
C LYS A 125 -11.74 5.61 -2.25
N GLU A 126 -12.73 5.90 -3.06
CA GLU A 126 -14.14 5.92 -2.68
C GLU A 126 -14.61 4.53 -2.21
N LEU A 127 -14.25 3.48 -2.95
CA LEU A 127 -14.65 2.12 -2.65
C LEU A 127 -13.98 1.56 -1.39
N THR A 128 -12.71 1.87 -1.16
CA THR A 128 -11.92 1.23 -0.11
C THR A 128 -11.64 2.09 1.10
N GLY A 129 -11.70 3.43 0.99
CA GLY A 129 -11.35 4.36 2.07
C GLY A 129 -12.24 4.28 3.30
N ASN A 130 -13.48 3.80 3.16
CA ASN A 130 -14.43 3.63 4.26
C ASN A 130 -14.48 2.18 4.80
N LEU A 131 -13.63 1.29 4.30
CA LEU A 131 -13.53 -0.05 4.85
C LEU A 131 -12.83 -0.02 6.23
N PRO A 132 -13.19 -0.92 7.16
CA PRO A 132 -12.38 -1.16 8.33
C PRO A 132 -10.93 -1.49 7.95
N GLU A 133 -9.94 -0.99 8.71
CA GLU A 133 -8.50 -1.09 8.40
C GLU A 133 -8.07 -2.49 7.91
N LYS A 134 -8.46 -3.55 8.65
CA LYS A 134 -8.10 -4.92 8.28
C LYS A 134 -8.72 -5.36 6.94
N GLN A 135 -9.95 -4.94 6.64
CA GLN A 135 -10.62 -5.26 5.39
C GLN A 135 -9.97 -4.52 4.21
N GLN A 136 -9.64 -3.23 4.40
CA GLN A 136 -8.93 -2.41 3.42
C GLN A 136 -7.57 -3.04 3.08
N LEU A 137 -6.74 -3.33 4.10
CA LEU A 137 -5.41 -3.91 3.92
C LEU A 137 -5.46 -5.25 3.19
N VAL A 138 -6.37 -6.14 3.60
CA VAL A 138 -6.54 -7.44 2.94
C VAL A 138 -6.97 -7.26 1.49
N PHE A 139 -7.91 -6.38 1.19
CA PHE A 139 -8.37 -6.12 -0.17
C PHE A 139 -7.26 -5.54 -1.05
N VAL A 140 -6.52 -4.54 -0.54
CA VAL A 140 -5.40 -3.93 -1.26
C VAL A 140 -4.34 -4.98 -1.59
N LEU A 141 -3.93 -5.80 -0.63
CA LEU A 141 -2.89 -6.81 -0.84
C LEU A 141 -3.36 -7.96 -1.76
N ARG A 142 -4.60 -8.45 -1.58
CA ARG A 142 -5.14 -9.57 -2.36
C ARG A 142 -5.57 -9.19 -3.77
N ASP A 143 -6.46 -8.19 -3.87
CA ASP A 143 -7.15 -7.88 -5.12
C ASP A 143 -6.45 -6.82 -5.95
N LEU A 144 -5.74 -5.87 -5.31
CA LEU A 144 -5.04 -4.82 -6.02
C LEU A 144 -3.53 -5.09 -6.23
N GLN A 145 -2.89 -5.85 -5.34
CA GLN A 145 -1.47 -6.23 -5.47
C GLN A 145 -1.27 -7.68 -5.95
N GLY A 146 -2.32 -8.51 -5.92
CA GLY A 146 -2.29 -9.88 -6.44
C GLY A 146 -1.55 -10.89 -5.55
N LEU A 147 -1.37 -10.62 -4.25
CA LEU A 147 -0.76 -11.58 -3.33
C LEU A 147 -1.66 -12.79 -3.11
N THR A 148 -1.07 -13.95 -2.80
CA THR A 148 -1.83 -15.12 -2.35
C THR A 148 -2.37 -14.91 -0.92
N THR A 149 -3.29 -15.77 -0.48
CA THR A 149 -3.81 -15.72 0.91
C THR A 149 -2.69 -15.94 1.92
N GLU A 150 -1.76 -16.82 1.61
CA GLU A 150 -0.60 -17.17 2.43
C GLU A 150 0.37 -15.99 2.54
N GLU A 151 0.67 -15.34 1.42
CA GLU A 151 1.51 -14.13 1.39
C GLU A 151 0.87 -12.99 2.19
N VAL A 152 -0.44 -12.75 2.08
CA VAL A 152 -1.14 -11.74 2.89
C VAL A 152 -1.15 -12.11 4.37
N SER A 153 -1.33 -13.40 4.69
CA SER A 153 -1.23 -13.92 6.06
C SER A 153 0.14 -13.59 6.68
N GLU A 154 1.20 -13.75 5.91
CA GLU A 154 2.57 -13.41 6.34
C GLU A 154 2.78 -11.89 6.46
N VAL A 155 2.34 -11.12 5.46
CA VAL A 155 2.49 -9.65 5.46
C VAL A 155 1.77 -9.02 6.65
N LEU A 156 0.53 -9.41 6.90
CA LEU A 156 -0.32 -8.83 7.96
C LEU A 156 -0.21 -9.54 9.30
N ASN A 157 0.59 -10.60 9.39
CA ASN A 157 0.72 -11.45 10.58
C ASN A 157 -0.66 -11.86 11.15
N MET A 158 -1.53 -12.37 10.27
CA MET A 158 -2.88 -12.83 10.64
C MET A 158 -3.19 -14.21 10.05
N PRO A 159 -4.04 -15.03 10.70
CA PRO A 159 -4.42 -16.33 10.18
C PRO A 159 -5.04 -16.26 8.78
N ALA A 160 -4.77 -17.24 7.90
CA ALA A 160 -5.34 -17.32 6.56
C ALA A 160 -6.88 -17.33 6.56
N THR A 161 -7.51 -17.88 7.60
CA THR A 161 -8.97 -17.82 7.80
C THR A 161 -9.46 -16.40 7.99
N SER A 162 -8.71 -15.57 8.75
CA SER A 162 -9.01 -14.15 8.94
C SER A 162 -8.81 -13.36 7.65
N VAL A 163 -7.80 -13.68 6.85
CA VAL A 163 -7.60 -13.09 5.51
C VAL A 163 -8.84 -13.36 4.65
N LYS A 164 -9.29 -14.62 4.56
CA LYS A 164 -10.47 -15.01 3.78
C LYS A 164 -11.73 -14.29 4.23
N SER A 165 -11.98 -14.23 5.54
CA SER A 165 -13.16 -13.53 6.09
C SER A 165 -13.13 -12.03 5.80
N ASN A 166 -12.01 -11.35 6.06
CA ASN A 166 -11.89 -9.91 5.80
C ASN A 166 -12.04 -9.60 4.30
N LEU A 167 -11.47 -10.44 3.42
CA LEU A 167 -11.64 -10.31 1.98
C LEU A 167 -13.10 -10.46 1.54
N HIS A 168 -13.79 -11.45 2.10
CA HIS A 168 -15.22 -11.67 1.80
C HIS A 168 -16.06 -10.43 2.15
N PHE A 169 -15.87 -9.88 3.34
CA PHE A 169 -16.60 -8.68 3.78
C PHE A 169 -16.21 -7.44 2.97
N ALA A 170 -14.92 -7.24 2.68
CA ALA A 170 -14.46 -6.14 1.84
C ALA A 170 -15.12 -6.19 0.46
N ARG A 171 -15.08 -7.34 -0.21
CA ARG A 171 -15.72 -7.53 -1.53
C ARG A 171 -17.24 -7.33 -1.50
N LYS A 172 -17.90 -7.72 -0.42
CA LYS A 172 -19.34 -7.49 -0.25
C LYS A 172 -19.65 -5.98 -0.24
N VAL A 173 -18.98 -5.22 0.62
CA VAL A 173 -19.16 -3.76 0.74
C VAL A 173 -18.84 -3.05 -0.59
N ILE A 174 -17.72 -3.42 -1.23
CA ILE A 174 -17.32 -2.85 -2.52
C ILE A 174 -18.35 -3.13 -3.61
N ARG A 175 -18.87 -4.35 -3.68
CA ARG A 175 -19.92 -4.72 -4.63
C ARG A 175 -21.18 -3.89 -4.44
N GLU A 176 -21.64 -3.73 -3.20
CA GLU A 176 -22.82 -2.93 -2.87
C GLU A 176 -22.62 -1.47 -3.32
N LYS A 177 -21.46 -0.87 -3.06
CA LYS A 177 -21.13 0.49 -3.53
C LYS A 177 -21.08 0.59 -5.06
N LEU A 178 -20.46 -0.36 -5.75
CA LEU A 178 -20.42 -0.38 -7.21
C LEU A 178 -21.83 -0.45 -7.82
N PHE A 179 -22.73 -1.24 -7.23
CA PHE A 179 -24.13 -1.29 -7.67
C PHE A 179 -24.82 0.07 -7.50
N GLN A 180 -24.57 0.78 -6.39
CA GLN A 180 -25.14 2.11 -6.16
C GLN A 180 -24.63 3.12 -7.20
N ILE A 181 -23.33 3.15 -7.50
CA ILE A 181 -22.72 4.03 -8.50
C ILE A 181 -23.34 3.75 -9.87
N HIS A 182 -23.38 2.49 -10.32
CA HIS A 182 -23.96 2.14 -11.62
C HIS A 182 -25.46 2.38 -11.73
N SER A 183 -26.22 2.22 -10.66
CA SER A 183 -27.65 2.52 -10.67
C SER A 183 -27.90 4.02 -10.80
N TYR A 184 -27.07 4.84 -10.17
CA TYR A 184 -27.11 6.30 -10.28
C TYR A 184 -26.79 6.78 -11.69
N GLU A 185 -25.73 6.26 -12.32
CA GLU A 185 -25.35 6.57 -13.71
C GLU A 185 -26.44 6.24 -14.73
N ARG A 186 -27.20 5.13 -14.51
CA ARG A 186 -28.34 4.77 -15.37
C ARG A 186 -29.57 5.65 -15.17
N SER A 187 -29.72 6.29 -14.02
CA SER A 187 -30.86 7.17 -13.74
C SER A 187 -30.70 8.58 -14.30
N ILE A 188 -29.48 8.94 -14.73
CA ILE A 188 -29.14 10.26 -15.29
C ILE A 188 -29.15 10.24 -16.84
N LYS A 189 -29.18 9.06 -17.46
CA LYS A 189 -29.33 8.89 -18.92
C LYS A 189 -30.77 8.67 -19.32
#